data_a26b42258bd768b642ce4492675f9e62
#
_entry.id   a26b42258bd768b642ce4492675f9e62
#
_cell.length_a   1.000
_cell.length_b   1.000
_cell.length_c   1.000
_cell.angle_alpha   90.00
_cell.angle_beta   90.00
_cell.angle_gamma   90.00
#
_symmetry.space_group_name_H-M   'P 1'
#
loop_
_entity.id
_entity.type
_entity.pdbx_description
1 polymer ?
#
loop_
_entity_poly.entity_id
_entity_poly.type
_entity_poly.pdbx_seq_one_letter_code
_entity_poly.pdbx_strand_id
1 'polypeptide(L)'
;MEKRIGTVSILISDTSIVPEVNRILSDFGAMIIARQGVPMHQHGFNIITLIIEGTTDELSSLTGKLGRLQGVEVKSMLAKTRRQEIKN
;
A
#
# COMPACT_ATOMS: atom_id res chain seq x y z
N MET A 1 -1.17 20.16 0.33
CA MET A 1 -0.71 19.28 1.41
C MET A 1 0.60 18.65 1.04
N GLU A 2 1.35 18.38 2.05
CA GLU A 2 2.70 17.90 1.86
C GLU A 2 2.72 16.41 1.61
N LYS A 3 3.51 15.99 0.63
CA LYS A 3 3.66 14.58 0.33
C LYS A 3 4.81 13.99 1.13
N ARG A 4 4.63 12.76 1.54
CA ARG A 4 5.63 12.00 2.28
C ARG A 4 5.84 10.65 1.63
N ILE A 5 7.03 10.12 1.83
CA ILE A 5 7.34 8.75 1.44
C ILE A 5 6.81 7.83 2.53
N GLY A 6 6.27 6.71 2.12
CA GLY A 6 5.81 5.71 3.06
C GLY A 6 5.77 4.33 2.46
N THR A 7 5.36 3.39 3.27
CA THR A 7 5.21 2.00 2.85
C THR A 7 3.83 1.51 3.25
N VAL A 8 3.32 0.55 2.48
CA VAL A 8 2.05 -0.10 2.77
C VAL A 8 2.27 -1.60 2.61
N SER A 9 1.92 -2.36 3.64
CA SER A 9 1.96 -3.82 3.59
C SER A 9 0.56 -4.36 3.55
N ILE A 10 0.30 -5.27 2.61
CA ILE A 10 -1.02 -5.84 2.38
C ILE A 10 -0.89 -7.35 2.43
N LEU A 11 -1.64 -7.98 3.34
CA LEU A 11 -1.77 -9.43 3.41
C LEU A 11 -3.14 -9.82 2.88
N ILE A 12 -3.17 -10.75 1.94
CA ILE A 12 -4.40 -11.21 1.32
C ILE A 12 -4.54 -12.69 1.60
N SER A 13 -5.51 -13.06 2.45
CA SER A 13 -5.75 -14.45 2.80
C SER A 13 -6.82 -15.10 1.92
N ASP A 14 -7.56 -14.30 1.17
CA ASP A 14 -8.57 -14.78 0.24
C ASP A 14 -8.16 -14.37 -1.16
N THR A 15 -7.67 -15.35 -1.95
CA THR A 15 -7.16 -15.04 -3.27
C THR A 15 -8.23 -14.57 -4.24
N SER A 16 -9.50 -14.86 -3.95
CA SER A 16 -10.58 -14.40 -4.82
C SER A 16 -10.73 -12.88 -4.80
N ILE A 17 -10.16 -12.20 -3.81
CA ILE A 17 -10.25 -10.74 -3.70
C ILE A 17 -9.11 -10.03 -4.43
N VAL A 18 -8.13 -10.77 -4.95
CA VAL A 18 -6.96 -10.16 -5.59
C VAL A 18 -7.33 -9.22 -6.73
N PRO A 19 -8.29 -9.55 -7.62
CA PRO A 19 -8.65 -8.60 -8.67
C PRO A 19 -9.15 -7.27 -8.12
N GLU A 20 -9.89 -7.29 -7.02
CA GLU A 20 -10.39 -6.06 -6.41
C GLU A 20 -9.25 -5.25 -5.81
N VAL A 21 -8.30 -5.93 -5.16
CA VAL A 21 -7.11 -5.26 -4.64
C VAL A 21 -6.36 -4.58 -5.77
N ASN A 22 -6.15 -5.29 -6.87
CA ASN A 22 -5.42 -4.74 -8.01
C ASN A 22 -6.15 -3.54 -8.60
N ARG A 23 -7.48 -3.58 -8.65
CA ARG A 23 -8.25 -2.45 -9.16
C ARG A 23 -8.05 -1.21 -8.29
N ILE A 24 -8.09 -1.39 -6.98
CA ILE A 24 -7.87 -0.28 -6.05
C ILE A 24 -6.46 0.27 -6.24
N LEU A 25 -5.46 -0.61 -6.34
CA LEU A 25 -4.08 -0.15 -6.52
C LEU A 25 -3.91 0.62 -7.82
N SER A 26 -4.62 0.21 -8.87
CA SER A 26 -4.58 0.95 -10.15
C SER A 26 -5.15 2.35 -9.98
N ASP A 27 -6.22 2.48 -9.21
CA ASP A 27 -6.82 3.80 -8.99
C ASP A 27 -5.89 4.74 -8.25
N PHE A 28 -4.96 4.20 -7.47
CA PHE A 28 -4.00 4.99 -6.71
C PHE A 28 -2.60 4.94 -7.34
N GLY A 29 -2.52 4.58 -8.61
CA GLY A 29 -1.22 4.36 -9.25
C GLY A 29 -0.31 5.57 -9.22
N ALA A 30 -0.88 6.78 -9.22
CA ALA A 30 -0.06 7.99 -9.23
C ALA A 30 0.79 8.16 -7.97
N MET A 31 0.37 7.56 -6.86
CA MET A 31 1.15 7.67 -5.62
C MET A 31 2.05 6.46 -5.38
N ILE A 32 1.95 5.42 -6.18
CA ILE A 32 2.73 4.21 -5.98
C ILE A 32 4.03 4.31 -6.76
N ILE A 33 5.15 4.30 -6.03
CA ILE A 33 6.48 4.36 -6.63
C ILE A 33 6.93 2.98 -7.05
N ALA A 34 6.66 1.98 -6.22
CA ALA A 34 7.08 0.61 -6.47
C ALA A 34 6.14 -0.34 -5.77
N ARG A 35 6.01 -1.54 -6.29
CA ARG A 35 5.25 -2.59 -5.64
C ARG A 35 5.96 -3.91 -5.84
N GLN A 36 5.82 -4.77 -4.84
CA GLN A 36 6.36 -6.13 -4.92
C GLN A 36 5.33 -7.07 -4.34
N GLY A 37 4.97 -8.07 -5.13
CA GLY A 37 4.05 -9.10 -4.70
C GLY A 37 4.78 -10.42 -4.51
N VAL A 38 4.49 -11.09 -3.40
CA VAL A 38 5.08 -12.39 -3.11
C VAL A 38 3.97 -13.35 -2.72
N PRO A 39 3.67 -14.33 -3.56
CA PRO A 39 2.67 -15.33 -3.18
C PRO A 39 3.30 -16.32 -2.19
N MET A 40 2.63 -16.48 -1.07
CA MET A 40 3.09 -17.39 -0.01
C MET A 40 2.17 -18.59 0.02
N HIS A 41 2.26 -19.41 -1.00
CA HIS A 41 1.31 -20.53 -1.18
C HIS A 41 1.25 -21.47 0.02
N GLN A 42 2.41 -21.73 0.63
CA GLN A 42 2.46 -22.66 1.76
C GLN A 42 1.80 -22.09 3.00
N HIS A 43 1.64 -20.79 3.06
CA HIS A 43 1.08 -20.12 4.23
C HIS A 43 -0.36 -19.66 3.99
N GLY A 44 -0.87 -19.85 2.79
CA GLY A 44 -2.25 -19.53 2.47
C GLY A 44 -2.56 -18.07 2.29
N PHE A 45 -1.57 -17.25 1.97
CA PHE A 45 -1.82 -15.84 1.68
C PHE A 45 -0.79 -15.28 0.70
N ASN A 46 -1.13 -14.11 0.16
CA ASN A 46 -0.23 -13.34 -0.69
C ASN A 46 0.14 -12.06 0.05
N ILE A 47 1.36 -11.59 -0.17
CA ILE A 47 1.83 -10.35 0.41
C ILE A 47 2.11 -9.38 -0.72
N ILE A 48 1.62 -8.14 -0.58
CA ILE A 48 1.98 -7.04 -1.48
C ILE A 48 2.55 -5.93 -0.62
N THR A 49 3.72 -5.43 -1.01
CA THR A 49 4.34 -4.30 -0.35
C THR A 49 4.47 -3.16 -1.33
N LEU A 50 4.09 -1.97 -0.89
CA LEU A 50 4.15 -0.77 -1.71
C LEU A 50 5.11 0.24 -1.11
N ILE A 51 5.79 0.96 -1.99
CA ILE A 51 6.47 2.20 -1.61
C ILE A 51 5.67 3.31 -2.27
N ILE A 52 5.26 4.29 -1.48
CA ILE A 52 4.37 5.34 -1.97
C ILE A 52 4.91 6.72 -1.62
N GLU A 53 4.46 7.68 -2.38
CA GLU A 53 4.62 9.09 -2.03
C GLU A 53 3.27 9.76 -2.16
N GLY A 54 2.77 10.30 -1.06
CA GLY A 54 1.45 10.90 -1.06
C GLY A 54 1.19 11.68 0.20
N THR A 55 0.03 12.32 0.22
CA THR A 55 -0.42 13.02 1.41
C THR A 55 -1.02 12.03 2.39
N THR A 56 -1.20 12.48 3.65
CA THR A 56 -1.85 11.64 4.65
C THR A 56 -3.28 11.29 4.23
N ASP A 57 -3.97 12.21 3.58
CA ASP A 57 -5.34 11.95 3.13
C ASP A 57 -5.38 10.90 2.03
N GLU A 58 -4.42 10.98 1.09
CA GLU A 58 -4.34 9.99 0.03
C GLU A 58 -4.04 8.61 0.58
N LEU A 59 -3.11 8.54 1.53
CA LEU A 59 -2.79 7.26 2.14
C LEU A 59 -3.96 6.70 2.92
N SER A 60 -4.66 7.53 3.68
CA SER A 60 -5.84 7.10 4.43
C SER A 60 -6.94 6.58 3.52
N SER A 61 -7.11 7.23 2.36
CA SER A 61 -8.09 6.77 1.40
C SER A 61 -7.74 5.39 0.86
N LEU A 62 -6.47 5.19 0.51
CA LEU A 62 -6.01 3.90 -0.01
C LEU A 62 -6.17 2.80 1.03
N THR A 63 -5.64 3.03 2.24
CA THR A 63 -5.68 2.00 3.28
C THR A 63 -7.11 1.73 3.73
N GLY A 64 -7.95 2.75 3.74
CA GLY A 64 -9.36 2.57 4.08
C GLY A 64 -10.09 1.67 3.09
N LYS A 65 -9.84 1.89 1.80
CA LYS A 65 -10.49 1.06 0.78
C LYS A 65 -9.99 -0.38 0.83
N LEU A 66 -8.68 -0.57 1.01
CA LEU A 66 -8.11 -1.90 1.12
C LEU A 66 -8.60 -2.62 2.37
N GLY A 67 -8.63 -1.89 3.49
CA GLY A 67 -9.00 -2.51 4.78
C GLY A 67 -10.45 -2.94 4.87
N ARG A 68 -11.31 -2.45 3.98
CA ARG A 68 -12.72 -2.86 3.96
C ARG A 68 -12.92 -4.19 3.27
N LEU A 69 -11.93 -4.66 2.52
CA LEU A 69 -12.07 -5.91 1.79
C LEU A 69 -11.91 -7.08 2.73
N GLN A 70 -12.80 -8.05 2.59
CA GLN A 70 -12.74 -9.25 3.41
C GLN A 70 -11.50 -10.06 3.03
N GLY A 71 -10.77 -10.55 4.04
CA GLY A 71 -9.56 -11.33 3.80
C GLY A 71 -8.35 -10.48 3.48
N VAL A 72 -8.40 -9.19 3.75
CA VAL A 72 -7.28 -8.28 3.51
C VAL A 72 -6.90 -7.59 4.82
N GLU A 73 -5.62 -7.67 5.15
CA GLU A 73 -5.05 -6.89 6.25
C GLU A 73 -4.09 -5.88 5.65
N VAL A 74 -4.12 -4.67 6.18
CA VAL A 74 -3.26 -3.61 5.66
C VAL A 74 -2.66 -2.83 6.80
N LYS A 75 -1.37 -2.53 6.68
CA LYS A 75 -0.65 -1.67 7.60
C LYS A 75 0.18 -0.69 6.78
N SER A 76 0.29 0.52 7.27
CA SER A 76 1.05 1.54 6.56
C SER A 76 1.89 2.33 7.54
N MET A 77 2.92 2.95 6.98
CA MET A 77 3.80 3.81 7.73
C MET A 77 4.24 4.95 6.83
N LEU A 78 4.16 6.16 7.34
CA LEU A 78 4.73 7.33 6.66
C LEU A 78 6.00 7.73 7.36
N ALA A 79 6.98 8.18 6.58
CA ALA A 79 8.19 8.72 7.17
C ALA A 79 7.83 9.91 8.05
N LYS A 80 8.38 9.95 9.24
CA LYS A 80 8.14 11.06 10.14
C LYS A 80 8.75 12.34 9.62
N THR A 81 9.91 12.19 9.01
CA THR A 81 10.65 13.32 8.51
C THR A 81 10.07 13.72 7.18
N ARG A 82 9.80 14.98 7.04
CA ARG A 82 9.40 15.51 5.76
C ARG A 82 10.52 15.31 4.77
N ARG A 83 10.17 15.40 3.49
CA ARG A 83 11.18 15.45 2.47
C ARG A 83 12.15 16.57 2.79
N GLN A 84 13.42 16.23 2.86
CA GLN A 84 14.46 17.19 3.15
C GLN A 84 15.40 17.24 1.99
N GLU A 85 15.97 18.42 1.78
CA GLU A 85 17.04 18.55 0.82
C GLU A 85 18.27 17.85 1.34
N ILE A 86 18.90 17.12 0.45
CA ILE A 86 20.16 16.50 0.78
C ILE A 86 21.24 17.54 0.64
N LYS A 87 21.94 17.78 1.73
CA LYS A 87 23.03 18.74 1.72
C LYS A 87 24.33 17.99 1.78
N ASN A 88 25.07 18.12 0.72
CA ASN A 88 26.37 17.48 0.63
C ASN A 88 27.47 18.51 0.50
#